data_76ee84a9c985eb98f2a58d530cdb29f3
#
_entry.id   76ee84a9c985eb98f2a58d530cdb29f3
#
_cell.length_a   1.000
_cell.length_b   1.000
_cell.length_c   1.000
_cell.angle_alpha   90.00
_cell.angle_beta   90.00
_cell.angle_gamma   90.00
#
_symmetry.space_group_name_H-M   'P 1'
#
loop_
_entity.id
_entity.type
_entity.pdbx_description
1 polymer ?
#
loop_
_entity_poly.entity_id
_entity_poly.type
_entity_poly.pdbx_seq_one_letter_code
_entity_poly.pdbx_strand_id
1 'polypeptide(L)'
;MIGRFTEELEALGGHVHHGRDALEGLRGEGVSVTPCLALIADTGTAVVSARLSGGRRPGLVDPVHVIEAREDQLVPDLAAALERIGPELARASAVTLVTGPSRTADIEQTLIRGVHGPKDVHVVFVG
;
A
#
# COMPACT_ATOMS: atom_id res chain seq x y z
N MET A 1 -15.80 -5.09 -4.13
CA MET A 1 -14.77 -4.24 -3.48
C MET A 1 -13.62 -3.88 -4.39
N ILE A 2 -13.18 -4.79 -5.23
CA ILE A 2 -12.03 -4.49 -6.11
C ILE A 2 -12.31 -3.32 -7.06
N GLY A 3 -13.52 -3.23 -7.59
CA GLY A 3 -13.90 -2.12 -8.47
C GLY A 3 -13.84 -0.78 -7.77
N ARG A 4 -14.34 -0.71 -6.54
CA ARG A 4 -14.31 0.52 -5.74
C ARG A 4 -12.88 0.90 -5.40
N PHE A 5 -12.07 -0.06 -4.98
CA PHE A 5 -10.66 0.18 -4.68
C PHE A 5 -9.95 0.75 -5.90
N THR A 6 -10.14 0.14 -7.06
CA THR A 6 -9.52 0.57 -8.31
C THR A 6 -9.93 1.99 -8.67
N GLU A 7 -11.22 2.30 -8.60
CA GLU A 7 -11.72 3.65 -8.91
C GLU A 7 -11.09 4.70 -8.00
N GLU A 8 -11.05 4.42 -6.69
CA GLU A 8 -10.55 5.39 -5.72
C GLU A 8 -9.04 5.62 -5.90
N LEU A 9 -8.28 4.55 -6.09
CA LEU A 9 -6.84 4.69 -6.27
C LEU A 9 -6.51 5.39 -7.58
N GLU A 10 -7.19 5.04 -8.66
CA GLU A 10 -6.95 5.67 -9.95
C GLU A 10 -7.35 7.14 -9.96
N ALA A 11 -8.40 7.50 -9.23
CA ALA A 11 -8.81 8.90 -9.09
C ALA A 11 -7.73 9.75 -8.41
N LEU A 12 -6.88 9.13 -7.63
CA LEU A 12 -5.77 9.82 -6.95
C LEU A 12 -4.45 9.72 -7.73
N GLY A 13 -4.49 9.18 -8.94
CA GLY A 13 -3.32 9.06 -9.79
C GLY A 13 -2.52 7.78 -9.63
N GLY A 14 -3.02 6.82 -8.88
CA GLY A 14 -2.40 5.50 -8.78
C GLY A 14 -2.81 4.60 -9.93
N HIS A 15 -2.23 3.41 -9.96
CA HIS A 15 -2.47 2.44 -11.02
C HIS A 15 -2.76 1.07 -10.43
N VAL A 16 -3.68 0.33 -11.05
CA VAL A 16 -4.03 -1.03 -10.64
C VAL A 16 -3.78 -1.96 -11.81
N HIS A 17 -3.09 -3.05 -11.53
CA HIS A 17 -2.75 -4.08 -12.52
C HIS A 17 -3.16 -5.44 -11.99
N HIS A 18 -3.23 -6.42 -12.88
CA HIS A 18 -3.59 -7.80 -12.54
C HIS A 18 -2.58 -8.76 -13.16
N GLY A 19 -2.18 -9.74 -12.37
CA GLY A 19 -1.32 -10.81 -12.82
C GLY A 19 0.14 -10.63 -12.47
N ARG A 20 0.82 -11.74 -12.28
CA ARG A 20 2.22 -11.74 -11.90
C ARG A 20 3.12 -11.19 -12.99
N ASP A 21 2.72 -11.33 -14.25
CA ASP A 21 3.49 -10.77 -15.37
C ASP A 21 3.54 -9.25 -15.30
N ALA A 22 2.44 -8.61 -14.87
CA ALA A 22 2.43 -7.17 -14.67
C ALA A 22 3.39 -6.77 -13.57
N LEU A 23 3.44 -7.54 -12.48
CA LEU A 23 4.37 -7.29 -11.38
C LEU A 23 5.81 -7.37 -11.86
N GLU A 24 6.16 -8.43 -12.59
CA GLU A 24 7.52 -8.58 -13.09
C GLU A 24 7.90 -7.47 -14.07
N GLY A 25 6.97 -7.01 -14.87
CA GLY A 25 7.20 -5.92 -15.82
C GLY A 25 7.47 -4.58 -15.16
N LEU A 26 7.03 -4.40 -13.91
CA LEU A 26 7.24 -3.15 -13.18
C LEU A 26 8.54 -3.14 -12.38
N ARG A 27 9.15 -4.29 -12.16
CA ARG A 27 10.40 -4.37 -11.40
C ARG A 27 11.52 -3.66 -12.14
N GLY A 28 12.39 -3.01 -11.37
CA GLY A 28 13.52 -2.32 -11.96
C GLY A 28 14.20 -1.40 -10.98
N GLU A 29 15.16 -0.67 -11.49
CA GLU A 29 15.90 0.32 -10.71
C GLU A 29 14.97 1.47 -10.32
N GLY A 30 15.04 1.90 -9.08
CA GLY A 30 14.18 2.97 -8.57
C GLY A 30 12.76 2.51 -8.24
N VAL A 31 12.53 1.19 -8.22
CA VAL A 31 11.23 0.61 -7.93
C VAL A 31 11.33 -0.26 -6.67
N SER A 32 10.52 0.06 -5.66
CA SER A 32 10.39 -0.84 -4.50
C SER A 32 9.13 -1.66 -4.64
N VAL A 33 9.22 -2.95 -4.32
CA VAL A 33 8.10 -3.88 -4.34
C VAL A 33 7.87 -4.40 -2.93
N THR A 34 6.67 -4.18 -2.40
CA THR A 34 6.34 -4.60 -1.04
C THR A 34 5.01 -5.35 -1.02
N PRO A 35 4.84 -6.29 -0.08
CA PRO A 35 3.52 -6.87 0.17
C PRO A 35 2.66 -5.88 0.95
N CYS A 36 1.39 -6.18 1.10
CA CYS A 36 0.50 -5.39 1.93
C CYS A 36 -0.22 -6.27 2.95
N LEU A 37 -0.76 -5.63 3.97
CA LEU A 37 -1.55 -6.30 5.01
C LEU A 37 -3.04 -6.27 4.69
N ALA A 38 -3.49 -5.19 4.08
CA ALA A 38 -4.89 -4.98 3.74
C ALA A 38 -5.00 -3.89 2.67
N LEU A 39 -6.15 -3.86 2.01
CA LEU A 39 -6.48 -2.83 1.02
C LEU A 39 -7.85 -2.27 1.39
N ILE A 40 -7.94 -0.97 1.53
CA ILE A 40 -9.17 -0.28 1.94
C ILE A 40 -9.89 0.21 0.70
N ALA A 41 -11.07 -0.36 0.43
CA ALA A 41 -11.78 -0.10 -0.83
C ALA A 41 -12.33 1.31 -0.93
N ASP A 42 -12.87 1.87 0.17
CA ASP A 42 -13.56 3.14 0.08
C ASP A 42 -12.63 4.36 -0.10
N THR A 43 -11.34 4.19 0.13
CA THR A 43 -10.35 5.26 -0.02
C THR A 43 -9.22 4.94 -1.00
N GLY A 44 -9.16 3.70 -1.50
CA GLY A 44 -8.07 3.28 -2.38
C GLY A 44 -6.71 3.25 -1.66
N THR A 45 -6.70 2.81 -0.42
CA THR A 45 -5.52 2.82 0.44
C THR A 45 -4.94 1.42 0.60
N ALA A 46 -3.63 1.30 0.51
CA ALA A 46 -2.93 0.06 0.86
C ALA A 46 -2.26 0.22 2.22
N VAL A 47 -2.35 -0.82 3.04
CA VAL A 47 -1.74 -0.84 4.37
C VAL A 47 -0.49 -1.71 4.32
N VAL A 48 0.65 -1.12 4.59
CA VAL A 48 1.95 -1.78 4.44
C VAL A 48 2.71 -1.75 5.76
N SER A 49 3.32 -2.88 6.12
CA SER A 49 4.09 -3.01 7.36
C SER A 49 5.58 -2.86 7.08
N ALA A 50 6.26 -2.09 7.92
CA ALA A 50 7.71 -1.97 7.84
C ALA A 50 8.40 -3.32 8.06
N ARG A 51 7.84 -4.17 8.92
CA ARG A 51 8.39 -5.50 9.18
C ARG A 51 8.39 -6.38 7.93
N LEU A 52 7.29 -6.36 7.19
CA LEU A 52 7.16 -7.14 5.96
C LEU A 52 7.97 -6.55 4.81
N SER A 53 8.36 -5.30 4.92
CA SER A 53 9.16 -4.59 3.92
C SER A 53 10.65 -4.58 4.26
N GLY A 54 11.09 -5.47 5.15
CA GLY A 54 12.50 -5.58 5.51
C GLY A 54 12.99 -4.47 6.43
N GLY A 55 12.08 -3.87 7.20
CA GLY A 55 12.43 -2.80 8.13
C GLY A 55 12.50 -1.41 7.51
N ARG A 56 12.30 -1.30 6.21
CA ARG A 56 12.29 0.00 5.53
C ARG A 56 10.91 0.61 5.54
N ARG A 57 10.85 1.92 5.56
CA ARG A 57 9.59 2.63 5.30
C ARG A 57 9.27 2.53 3.81
N PRO A 58 8.17 1.88 3.45
CA PRO A 58 7.83 1.70 2.04
C PRO A 58 7.63 3.05 1.34
N GLY A 59 8.21 3.17 0.14
CA GLY A 59 7.97 4.32 -0.71
C GLY A 59 8.71 5.60 -0.34
N LEU A 60 9.56 5.60 0.70
CA LEU A 60 10.27 6.80 1.10
C LEU A 60 11.50 7.09 0.25
N VAL A 61 12.13 6.05 -0.27
CA VAL A 61 13.42 6.19 -0.97
C VAL A 61 13.24 6.11 -2.48
N ASP A 62 12.40 5.21 -2.92
CA ASP A 62 12.22 4.95 -4.34
C ASP A 62 11.07 5.77 -4.93
N PRO A 63 11.25 6.32 -6.15
CA PRO A 63 10.20 7.11 -6.78
C PRO A 63 8.97 6.29 -7.21
N VAL A 64 9.13 4.98 -7.38
CA VAL A 64 8.03 4.10 -7.76
C VAL A 64 7.83 3.05 -6.69
N HIS A 65 6.60 2.94 -6.19
CA HIS A 65 6.24 1.95 -5.19
C HIS A 65 5.21 0.99 -5.79
N VAL A 66 5.58 -0.28 -5.90
CA VAL A 66 4.72 -1.35 -6.39
C VAL A 66 4.29 -2.19 -5.18
N ILE A 67 2.99 -2.34 -5.02
CA ILE A 67 2.42 -3.09 -3.90
C ILE A 67 1.83 -4.39 -4.44
N GLU A 68 2.38 -5.50 -3.98
CA GLU A 68 1.88 -6.82 -4.33
C GLU A 68 0.68 -7.15 -3.45
N ALA A 69 -0.45 -7.46 -4.07
CA ALA A 69 -1.72 -7.60 -3.36
C ALA A 69 -2.50 -8.83 -3.80
N ARG A 70 -3.46 -9.23 -2.98
CA ARG A 70 -4.43 -10.29 -3.30
C ARG A 70 -5.83 -9.75 -3.03
N GLU A 71 -6.81 -10.24 -3.77
CA GLU A 71 -8.19 -9.81 -3.60
C GLU A 71 -8.73 -10.10 -2.20
N ASP A 72 -8.25 -11.17 -1.54
CA ASP A 72 -8.71 -11.53 -0.21
C ASP A 72 -8.23 -10.55 0.87
N GLN A 73 -7.37 -9.61 0.52
CA GLN A 73 -6.90 -8.57 1.43
C GLN A 73 -7.79 -7.32 1.41
N LEU A 74 -8.76 -7.26 0.51
CA LEU A 74 -9.67 -6.13 0.41
C LEU A 74 -10.64 -6.09 1.59
N VAL A 75 -10.79 -4.90 2.17
CA VAL A 75 -11.77 -4.61 3.22
C VAL A 75 -12.51 -3.33 2.85
N PRO A 76 -13.74 -3.14 3.34
CA PRO A 76 -14.55 -2.00 2.89
C PRO A 76 -14.07 -0.66 3.43
N ASP A 77 -13.56 -0.60 4.65
CA ASP A 77 -13.24 0.67 5.30
C ASP A 77 -12.05 0.54 6.26
N LEU A 78 -11.66 1.66 6.84
CA LEU A 78 -10.53 1.72 7.77
C LEU A 78 -10.77 0.88 9.03
N ALA A 79 -11.99 0.90 9.56
CA ALA A 79 -12.30 0.13 10.77
C ALA A 79 -12.06 -1.36 10.54
N ALA A 80 -12.53 -1.89 9.41
CA ALA A 80 -12.31 -3.29 9.04
C ALA A 80 -10.82 -3.58 8.84
N ALA A 81 -10.08 -2.64 8.27
CA ALA A 81 -8.64 -2.80 8.10
C ALA A 81 -7.91 -2.87 9.44
N LEU A 82 -8.25 -2.00 10.37
CA LEU A 82 -7.62 -1.99 11.69
C LEU A 82 -7.91 -3.28 12.46
N GLU A 83 -9.11 -3.81 12.33
CA GLU A 83 -9.46 -5.09 12.94
C GLU A 83 -8.63 -6.22 12.35
N ARG A 84 -8.50 -6.25 11.03
CA ARG A 84 -7.72 -7.28 10.33
C ARG A 84 -6.25 -7.25 10.68
N ILE A 85 -5.65 -6.06 10.80
CA ILE A 85 -4.21 -5.91 11.03
C ILE A 85 -3.83 -5.80 12.50
N GLY A 86 -4.80 -5.90 13.42
CA GLY A 86 -4.54 -5.77 14.85
C GLY A 86 -3.34 -6.58 15.36
N PRO A 87 -3.24 -7.89 15.04
CA PRO A 87 -2.08 -8.67 15.45
C PRO A 87 -0.75 -8.15 14.90
N GLU A 88 -0.77 -7.62 13.70
CA GLU A 88 0.45 -7.07 13.10
C GLU A 88 0.85 -5.74 13.74
N LEU A 89 -0.13 -4.91 14.14
CA LEU A 89 0.15 -3.67 14.85
C LEU A 89 0.92 -3.92 16.16
N ALA A 90 0.64 -5.03 16.80
CA ALA A 90 1.33 -5.39 18.04
C ALA A 90 2.79 -5.77 17.81
N ARG A 91 3.16 -6.13 16.59
CA ARG A 91 4.50 -6.62 16.25
C ARG A 91 5.30 -5.67 15.38
N ALA A 92 4.63 -4.80 14.66
CA ALA A 92 5.28 -3.90 13.72
C ALA A 92 5.77 -2.64 14.41
N SER A 93 6.93 -2.15 14.02
CA SER A 93 7.43 -0.86 14.49
C SER A 93 6.70 0.28 13.78
N ALA A 94 6.19 0.05 12.59
CA ALA A 94 5.46 1.05 11.82
C ALA A 94 4.53 0.37 10.82
N VAL A 95 3.38 0.98 10.62
CA VAL A 95 2.43 0.61 9.57
C VAL A 95 2.15 1.86 8.77
N THR A 96 2.28 1.77 7.46
CA THR A 96 2.13 2.90 6.55
C THR A 96 0.86 2.76 5.74
N LEU A 97 0.07 3.82 5.68
CA LEU A 97 -1.11 3.90 4.83
C LEU A 97 -0.71 4.65 3.56
N VAL A 98 -0.78 3.97 2.43
CA VAL A 98 -0.42 4.54 1.13
C VAL A 98 -1.70 4.79 0.34
N THR A 99 -2.02 6.06 0.13
CA THR A 99 -3.24 6.48 -0.54
C THR A 99 -2.87 7.28 -1.79
N GLY A 100 -2.45 6.57 -2.84
CA GLY A 100 -2.03 7.19 -4.08
C GLY A 100 -0.65 7.83 -4.00
N PRO A 101 -0.17 8.36 -5.13
CA PRO A 101 1.12 9.03 -5.18
C PRO A 101 1.14 10.27 -4.29
N SER A 102 2.27 10.49 -3.63
CA SER A 102 2.50 11.66 -2.77
C SER A 102 1.60 11.73 -1.55
N ARG A 103 0.84 10.67 -1.23
CA ARG A 103 -0.02 10.62 -0.05
C ARG A 103 0.32 9.42 0.78
N THR A 104 1.14 9.63 1.80
CA THR A 104 1.58 8.59 2.71
C THR A 104 1.38 9.08 4.14
N ALA A 105 0.79 8.25 4.99
CA ALA A 105 0.64 8.53 6.40
C ALA A 105 1.11 7.32 7.21
N ASP A 106 1.91 7.57 8.23
CA ASP A 106 2.39 6.53 9.11
C ASP A 106 1.53 6.46 10.36
N ILE A 107 1.18 5.26 10.75
CA ILE A 107 0.59 5.02 12.06
C ILE A 107 1.74 4.71 13.00
N GLU A 108 2.38 5.77 13.47
CA GLU A 108 3.40 5.69 14.50
C GLU A 108 2.99 6.61 15.63
N GLN A 109 3.67 6.50 16.73
CA GLN A 109 3.29 7.18 17.95
C GLN A 109 3.42 8.69 17.91
N THR A 110 4.02 9.29 16.91
CA THR A 110 4.21 10.73 16.87
C THR A 110 3.61 11.34 15.63
N LEU A 111 3.66 12.65 15.59
CA LEU A 111 3.11 13.49 14.55
C LEU A 111 3.16 12.89 13.17
N ILE A 112 1.99 12.73 12.60
CA ILE A 112 1.85 12.39 11.21
C ILE A 112 2.27 13.61 10.41
N ARG A 113 3.48 13.58 9.90
CA ARG A 113 3.89 14.57 8.93
C ARG A 113 3.54 14.06 7.57
N GLY A 114 3.12 14.94 6.70
CA GLY A 114 3.05 14.64 5.29
C GLY A 114 4.44 14.27 4.83
N VAL A 115 4.66 12.99 4.66
CA VAL A 115 5.92 12.50 4.12
C VAL A 115 5.79 12.55 2.62
N HIS A 116 6.86 12.95 1.94
CA HIS A 116 6.88 12.87 0.48
C HIS A 116 6.75 11.40 0.09
N GLY A 117 5.59 11.04 -0.44
CA GLY A 117 5.36 9.72 -0.95
C GLY A 117 6.05 9.51 -2.30
N PRO A 118 5.95 8.32 -2.85
CA PRO A 118 6.49 8.03 -4.17
C PRO A 118 5.76 8.83 -5.25
N LYS A 119 6.43 9.03 -6.38
CA LYS A 119 5.80 9.71 -7.53
C LYS A 119 4.74 8.86 -8.19
N ASP A 120 4.97 7.54 -8.20
CA ASP A 120 4.04 6.58 -8.77
C ASP A 120 3.75 5.47 -7.79
N VAL A 121 2.48 5.10 -7.70
CA VAL A 121 2.03 3.97 -6.89
C VAL A 121 1.27 3.01 -7.80
N HIS A 122 1.69 1.75 -7.79
CA HIS A 122 1.05 0.68 -8.54
C HIS A 122 0.65 -0.43 -7.57
N VAL A 123 -0.58 -0.87 -7.66
CA VAL A 123 -1.06 -2.04 -6.91
C VAL A 123 -1.27 -3.15 -7.92
N VAL A 124 -0.64 -4.30 -7.69
CA VAL A 124 -0.74 -5.44 -8.59
C VAL A 124 -1.40 -6.60 -7.85
N PHE A 125 -2.56 -7.03 -8.35
CA PHE A 125 -3.26 -8.18 -7.80
C PHE A 125 -2.71 -9.46 -8.42
N VAL A 126 -2.07 -10.29 -7.63
CA VAL A 126 -1.33 -11.46 -8.11
C VAL A 126 -1.98 -12.81 -7.78
N GLY A 127 -3.16 -12.80 -7.31
CA GLY A 127 -3.79 -14.07 -7.00
C GLY A 127 -5.20 -13.95 -6.52
#